data_4f0bc0ae85854bbb762661b68773da67
#
_entry.id   4f0bc0ae85854bbb762661b68773da67
#
_cell.length_a   1.000
_cell.length_b   1.000
_cell.length_c   1.000
_cell.angle_alpha   90.00
_cell.angle_beta   90.00
_cell.angle_gamma   90.00
#
_symmetry.space_group_name_H-M   'P 1'
#
loop_
_entity.id
_entity.type
_entity.pdbx_description
1 polymer ?
#
loop_
_entity_poly.entity_id
_entity_poly.type
_entity_poly.pdbx_seq_one_letter_code
_entity_poly.pdbx_strand_id
1 'polypeptide(L)'
;MQLLKSTKMTSVTENTKDEAQEDPIRCIFFSEFHPIVGPMITCQVPDNFISKDIFDNVSVYIIPKAKLQRSTITVTLKDYKILGFPVKIDDKKYARNAFYFNLCFVCDAEARTVHYEPVVKKMSDFLMALEVENCFLSASEDKTRLAEMLQHVMQDLNLHKMCTLTEGTMTSHLKVIKLAPEPKPVLDHQVPIFLEGREAFQTDQWDLTTQQVLPYIDGFNHVARIAAEADVENNLVKSCVQNLIYYGVVTLIPIFQYSNVYAATSKLKELAENTKLQERCIAYASKFPRQPAYLRDIYRMYASMTHGSSMRDLCQRLNPQNLRINERRLVQFGLIEGLIRRVYKYPIYLSGSPFNEETKNNPVYKYFTGTYSLDEICCSTGQSAAQIEDIVERDPNVVMLWK
;
A
#
# COMPACT_ATOMS: atom_id res chain seq x y z
N MET A 1 8.03 6.84 -20.14
CA MET A 1 8.44 6.26 -18.87
C MET A 1 9.76 6.87 -18.43
N GLN A 2 9.79 8.17 -18.35
CA GLN A 2 10.87 9.00 -17.80
C GLN A 2 10.20 10.30 -17.37
N LEU A 3 10.48 10.74 -16.15
CA LEU A 3 10.15 12.03 -15.51
C LEU A 3 9.17 11.90 -14.31
N LEU A 4 9.63 11.15 -13.30
CA LEU A 4 9.40 11.59 -11.93
C LEU A 4 10.72 12.23 -11.48
N LYS A 5 10.86 13.52 -11.72
CA LYS A 5 11.88 14.32 -11.06
C LYS A 5 11.64 14.22 -9.56
N SER A 6 12.67 13.74 -8.88
CA SER A 6 12.89 13.78 -7.45
C SER A 6 12.47 15.15 -6.87
N THR A 7 11.23 15.26 -6.48
CA THR A 7 10.81 16.25 -5.51
C THR A 7 10.76 15.48 -4.18
N LYS A 8 11.54 15.94 -3.23
CA LYS A 8 11.67 15.38 -1.89
C LYS A 8 10.30 15.02 -1.34
N MET A 9 10.00 13.71 -1.25
CA MET A 9 8.95 13.19 -0.40
C MET A 9 9.35 13.49 1.04
N THR A 10 8.95 14.65 1.53
CA THR A 10 8.93 14.93 2.96
C THR A 10 7.63 14.35 3.52
N SER A 11 7.74 13.16 4.08
CA SER A 11 6.99 12.67 5.26
C SER A 11 5.55 13.14 5.45
N VAL A 12 4.61 12.43 4.85
CA VAL A 12 3.20 12.36 5.30
C VAL A 12 2.82 10.90 5.55
N THR A 13 3.71 10.12 6.13
CA THR A 13 3.42 8.76 6.61
C THR A 13 4.23 8.45 7.86
N GLU A 14 4.02 9.25 8.91
CA GLU A 14 4.34 8.80 10.26
C GLU A 14 3.05 8.43 10.97
N ASN A 15 2.47 7.29 10.65
CA ASN A 15 1.59 6.54 11.54
C ASN A 15 1.26 5.15 11.07
N THR A 16 2.26 4.45 10.67
CA THR A 16 2.41 3.04 10.99
C THR A 16 3.83 2.91 11.51
N LYS A 17 4.01 2.28 12.66
CA LYS A 17 5.27 1.70 13.10
C LYS A 17 5.64 0.52 12.18
N ASP A 18 5.65 0.78 10.92
CA ASP A 18 6.31 0.11 9.85
C ASP A 18 7.23 1.17 9.21
N GLU A 19 8.18 1.70 9.98
CA GLU A 19 9.48 1.97 9.40
C GLU A 19 9.80 0.65 8.72
N ALA A 20 9.72 0.65 7.38
CA ALA A 20 10.00 -0.51 6.58
C ALA A 20 11.39 -0.96 6.98
N GLN A 21 11.43 -1.95 7.87
CA GLN A 21 12.64 -2.62 8.29
C GLN A 21 13.30 -2.98 6.97
N GLU A 22 14.45 -2.37 6.70
CA GLU A 22 15.16 -2.63 5.46
C GLU A 22 15.53 -4.10 5.51
N ASP A 23 14.88 -4.91 4.71
CA ASP A 23 15.11 -6.35 4.64
C ASP A 23 16.38 -6.58 3.81
N PRO A 24 17.58 -6.68 4.43
CA PRO A 24 18.83 -6.82 3.70
C PRO A 24 18.93 -8.21 3.09
N ILE A 25 19.63 -8.31 1.97
CA ILE A 25 20.05 -9.58 1.41
C ILE A 25 21.14 -10.14 2.33
N ARG A 26 20.87 -11.30 2.93
CA ARG A 26 21.81 -11.97 3.85
C ARG A 26 22.86 -12.77 3.12
N CYS A 27 22.47 -13.39 1.99
CA CYS A 27 23.37 -14.19 1.18
C CYS A 27 22.90 -14.19 -0.28
N ILE A 28 23.84 -14.29 -1.20
CA ILE A 28 23.58 -14.60 -2.60
C ILE A 28 24.35 -15.88 -2.91
N PHE A 29 23.67 -16.87 -3.50
CA PHE A 29 24.33 -18.07 -3.94
C PHE A 29 23.94 -18.44 -5.37
N PHE A 30 24.92 -19.05 -6.06
CA PHE A 30 24.75 -19.62 -7.39
C PHE A 30 24.77 -21.14 -7.28
N SER A 31 23.74 -21.77 -7.83
CA SER A 31 23.60 -23.23 -7.86
C SER A 31 23.48 -23.74 -9.29
N GLU A 32 24.11 -24.86 -9.57
CA GLU A 32 24.07 -25.54 -10.87
C GLU A 32 23.72 -27.01 -10.74
N PHE A 33 23.26 -27.60 -11.83
CA PHE A 33 23.05 -29.04 -11.90
C PHE A 33 24.30 -29.71 -12.51
N HIS A 34 25.14 -30.26 -11.64
CA HIS A 34 26.33 -30.97 -12.10
C HIS A 34 25.95 -32.36 -12.68
N PRO A 35 26.50 -32.77 -13.83
CA PRO A 35 26.13 -34.02 -14.50
C PRO A 35 26.28 -35.29 -13.68
N ILE A 36 27.26 -35.32 -12.76
CA ILE A 36 27.59 -36.49 -11.92
C ILE A 36 27.03 -36.35 -10.52
N VAL A 37 27.22 -35.19 -9.88
CA VAL A 37 26.90 -34.96 -8.46
C VAL A 37 25.42 -34.57 -8.27
N GLY A 38 24.76 -34.01 -9.30
CA GLY A 38 23.42 -33.47 -9.21
C GLY A 38 23.40 -31.98 -8.82
N PRO A 39 22.31 -31.49 -8.18
CA PRO A 39 22.24 -30.11 -7.75
C PRO A 39 23.31 -29.76 -6.73
N MET A 40 24.04 -28.68 -6.92
CA MET A 40 25.08 -28.22 -5.97
C MET A 40 25.20 -26.70 -5.97
N ILE A 41 25.63 -26.14 -4.83
CA ILE A 41 26.04 -24.74 -4.74
C ILE A 41 27.49 -24.66 -5.24
N THR A 42 27.68 -23.85 -6.28
CA THR A 42 29.03 -23.64 -6.84
C THR A 42 29.73 -22.45 -6.19
N CYS A 43 28.96 -21.41 -5.85
CA CYS A 43 29.45 -20.18 -5.26
C CYS A 43 28.38 -19.59 -4.31
N GLN A 44 28.82 -19.07 -3.16
CA GLN A 44 27.93 -18.32 -2.26
C GLN A 44 28.69 -17.20 -1.57
N VAL A 45 27.99 -16.12 -1.26
CA VAL A 45 28.52 -14.94 -0.58
C VAL A 45 27.52 -14.52 0.50
N PRO A 46 27.89 -14.51 1.80
CA PRO A 46 29.18 -14.99 2.38
C PRO A 46 29.39 -16.50 2.27
N ASP A 47 30.64 -16.91 2.33
CA ASP A 47 31.00 -18.34 2.24
C ASP A 47 30.34 -19.15 3.37
N ASN A 48 29.90 -20.36 3.04
CA ASN A 48 29.30 -21.32 3.98
C ASN A 48 28.07 -20.80 4.76
N PHE A 49 27.31 -19.82 4.21
CA PHE A 49 26.12 -19.34 4.84
C PHE A 49 24.97 -20.37 4.80
N ILE A 50 24.74 -20.98 3.65
CA ILE A 50 23.81 -22.11 3.50
C ILE A 50 24.59 -23.40 3.59
N SER A 51 24.28 -24.22 4.61
CA SER A 51 24.92 -25.54 4.76
C SER A 51 24.41 -26.50 3.68
N LYS A 52 25.25 -27.53 3.39
CA LYS A 52 24.88 -28.54 2.39
C LYS A 52 23.59 -29.25 2.75
N ASP A 53 23.36 -29.56 4.03
CA ASP A 53 22.16 -30.25 4.50
C ASP A 53 20.90 -29.44 4.27
N ILE A 54 20.97 -28.12 4.46
CA ILE A 54 19.85 -27.20 4.17
C ILE A 54 19.58 -27.16 2.67
N PHE A 55 20.65 -27.06 1.86
CA PHE A 55 20.53 -27.02 0.40
C PHE A 55 19.95 -28.32 -0.16
N ASP A 56 20.39 -29.48 0.31
CA ASP A 56 19.93 -30.80 -0.15
C ASP A 56 18.40 -30.96 0.06
N ASN A 57 17.88 -30.44 1.18
CA ASN A 57 16.43 -30.45 1.47
C ASN A 57 15.61 -29.60 0.50
N VAL A 58 16.16 -28.51 -0.03
CA VAL A 58 15.43 -27.56 -0.89
C VAL A 58 15.85 -27.62 -2.36
N SER A 59 16.89 -28.38 -2.69
CA SER A 59 17.51 -28.46 -4.04
C SER A 59 16.49 -28.78 -5.15
N VAL A 60 15.50 -29.62 -4.85
CA VAL A 60 14.42 -30.01 -5.80
C VAL A 60 13.57 -28.81 -6.20
N TYR A 61 13.40 -27.84 -5.28
CA TYR A 61 12.64 -26.63 -5.56
C TYR A 61 13.52 -25.55 -6.21
N ILE A 62 14.79 -25.47 -5.84
CA ILE A 62 15.75 -24.50 -6.37
C ILE A 62 16.08 -24.79 -7.85
N ILE A 63 16.32 -26.07 -8.20
CA ILE A 63 16.54 -26.49 -9.58
C ILE A 63 15.37 -27.38 -10.01
N PRO A 64 14.22 -26.79 -10.35
CA PRO A 64 13.01 -27.53 -10.65
C PRO A 64 13.05 -28.19 -12.03
N LYS A 65 12.11 -29.10 -12.27
CA LYS A 65 11.88 -29.73 -13.58
C LYS A 65 11.54 -28.67 -14.67
N ALA A 66 11.77 -29.03 -15.92
CA ALA A 66 11.66 -28.15 -17.09
C ALA A 66 10.40 -27.24 -17.18
N LYS A 67 9.29 -27.65 -16.59
CA LYS A 67 8.03 -26.87 -16.62
C LYS A 67 8.04 -25.59 -15.77
N LEU A 68 8.90 -25.52 -14.75
CA LEU A 68 9.00 -24.38 -13.82
C LEU A 68 10.22 -23.50 -14.09
N GLN A 69 10.90 -23.71 -15.20
CA GLN A 69 12.02 -22.87 -15.62
C GLN A 69 11.54 -21.49 -16.03
N ARG A 70 12.36 -20.46 -15.83
CA ARG A 70 12.08 -19.05 -16.10
C ARG A 70 10.87 -18.48 -15.32
N SER A 71 10.57 -19.05 -14.18
CA SER A 71 9.59 -18.51 -13.23
C SER A 71 10.28 -18.16 -11.91
N THR A 72 9.86 -17.09 -11.27
CA THR A 72 10.35 -16.73 -9.95
C THR A 72 9.91 -17.77 -8.93
N ILE A 73 10.84 -18.25 -8.13
CA ILE A 73 10.59 -19.25 -7.08
C ILE A 73 10.93 -18.64 -5.74
N THR A 74 9.99 -18.71 -4.80
CA THR A 74 10.21 -18.31 -3.41
C THR A 74 10.03 -19.53 -2.51
N VAL A 75 11.08 -19.91 -1.77
CA VAL A 75 11.06 -21.01 -0.81
C VAL A 75 11.25 -20.42 0.58
N THR A 76 10.27 -20.58 1.45
CA THR A 76 10.33 -20.12 2.84
C THR A 76 10.76 -21.29 3.75
N LEU A 77 11.85 -21.11 4.46
CA LEU A 77 12.34 -21.97 5.52
C LEU A 77 12.00 -21.35 6.88
N LYS A 78 12.36 -22.03 7.98
CA LYS A 78 12.10 -21.47 9.33
C LYS A 78 12.78 -20.12 9.55
N ASP A 79 14.05 -20.03 9.14
CA ASP A 79 14.92 -18.87 9.44
C ASP A 79 15.18 -18.00 8.23
N TYR A 80 14.96 -18.53 7.01
CA TYR A 80 15.33 -17.87 5.76
C TYR A 80 14.25 -17.97 4.71
N LYS A 81 14.22 -16.99 3.83
CA LYS A 81 13.44 -16.97 2.60
C LYS A 81 14.40 -16.92 1.42
N ILE A 82 14.32 -17.93 0.54
CA ILE A 82 15.19 -18.08 -0.63
C ILE A 82 14.36 -17.68 -1.86
N LEU A 83 14.83 -16.69 -2.58
CA LEU A 83 14.26 -16.21 -3.83
C LEU A 83 15.16 -16.55 -4.98
N GLY A 84 14.67 -17.26 -5.99
CA GLY A 84 15.46 -17.70 -7.14
C GLY A 84 14.74 -17.55 -8.46
N PHE A 85 15.51 -17.57 -9.54
CA PHE A 85 15.02 -17.58 -10.93
C PHE A 85 15.78 -18.64 -11.72
N PRO A 86 15.27 -19.88 -11.77
CA PRO A 86 15.95 -21.00 -12.45
C PRO A 86 15.95 -20.80 -13.97
N VAL A 87 17.13 -21.00 -14.55
CA VAL A 87 17.39 -20.86 -15.99
C VAL A 87 17.89 -22.17 -16.56
N LYS A 88 17.41 -22.47 -17.75
CA LYS A 88 17.87 -23.58 -18.60
C LYS A 88 18.42 -23.01 -19.89
N ILE A 89 19.61 -23.44 -20.28
CA ILE A 89 20.24 -23.14 -21.57
C ILE A 89 20.33 -24.44 -22.35
N ASP A 90 19.66 -24.52 -23.49
CA ASP A 90 19.71 -25.69 -24.37
C ASP A 90 20.83 -25.50 -25.40
N ASP A 91 21.90 -26.24 -25.26
CA ASP A 91 23.02 -26.27 -26.22
C ASP A 91 23.71 -27.62 -26.19
N LYS A 92 24.14 -28.10 -27.37
CA LYS A 92 24.85 -29.37 -27.56
C LYS A 92 26.24 -29.39 -26.89
N LYS A 93 26.83 -28.25 -26.60
CA LYS A 93 28.12 -28.13 -25.88
C LYS A 93 28.11 -28.70 -24.48
N TYR A 94 26.93 -28.77 -23.82
CA TYR A 94 26.81 -29.29 -22.46
C TYR A 94 26.58 -30.81 -22.42
N ALA A 95 27.03 -31.45 -21.35
CA ALA A 95 27.02 -32.90 -21.19
C ALA A 95 25.67 -33.59 -21.33
N ARG A 96 24.55 -32.86 -21.07
CA ARG A 96 23.16 -33.33 -21.21
C ARG A 96 22.37 -32.53 -22.23
N ASN A 97 23.04 -31.88 -23.17
CA ASN A 97 22.49 -30.94 -24.12
C ASN A 97 21.73 -29.76 -23.44
N ALA A 98 21.95 -29.56 -22.13
CA ALA A 98 21.34 -28.48 -21.39
C ALA A 98 22.16 -28.14 -20.16
N PHE A 99 22.29 -26.85 -19.85
CA PHE A 99 22.88 -26.31 -18.62
C PHE A 99 21.78 -25.72 -17.76
N TYR A 100 21.70 -26.18 -16.50
CA TYR A 100 20.70 -25.72 -15.55
C TYR A 100 21.41 -25.00 -14.43
N PHE A 101 20.99 -23.78 -14.14
CA PHE A 101 21.46 -23.01 -13.02
C PHE A 101 20.36 -22.18 -12.39
N ASN A 102 20.59 -21.75 -11.16
CA ASN A 102 19.72 -20.82 -10.46
C ASN A 102 20.56 -19.87 -9.62
N LEU A 103 20.30 -18.58 -9.75
CA LEU A 103 20.80 -17.54 -8.86
C LEU A 103 19.76 -17.27 -7.78
N CYS A 104 20.18 -17.37 -6.52
CA CYS A 104 19.28 -17.23 -5.39
C CYS A 104 19.73 -16.13 -4.43
N PHE A 105 18.77 -15.31 -4.00
CA PHE A 105 18.94 -14.36 -2.92
C PHE A 105 18.32 -14.94 -1.65
N VAL A 106 18.99 -14.77 -0.52
CA VAL A 106 18.53 -15.23 0.78
C VAL A 106 18.27 -14.02 1.67
N CYS A 107 17.07 -13.94 2.18
CA CYS A 107 16.62 -12.90 3.11
C CYS A 107 16.10 -13.55 4.40
N ASP A 108 15.79 -12.75 5.41
CA ASP A 108 15.15 -13.24 6.63
C ASP A 108 13.74 -13.81 6.32
N ALA A 109 13.26 -14.75 7.14
CA ALA A 109 12.01 -15.48 6.86
C ALA A 109 10.77 -14.58 6.74
N GLU A 110 10.73 -13.47 7.49
CA GLU A 110 9.64 -12.50 7.48
C GLU A 110 9.82 -11.38 6.45
N ALA A 111 10.99 -11.34 5.78
CA ALA A 111 11.33 -10.31 4.81
C ALA A 111 10.37 -10.26 3.62
N ARG A 112 10.08 -9.04 3.15
CA ARG A 112 9.34 -8.81 1.91
C ARG A 112 10.29 -8.95 0.73
N THR A 113 10.20 -10.04 -0.03
CA THR A 113 11.11 -10.34 -1.14
C THR A 113 10.61 -9.88 -2.51
N VAL A 114 9.37 -9.41 -2.63
CA VAL A 114 8.73 -9.04 -3.91
C VAL A 114 9.54 -7.98 -4.67
N HIS A 115 10.14 -7.03 -3.97
CA HIS A 115 10.96 -5.96 -4.58
C HIS A 115 12.30 -6.47 -5.15
N TYR A 116 12.76 -7.67 -4.75
CA TYR A 116 13.95 -8.31 -5.29
C TYR A 116 13.67 -9.19 -6.51
N GLU A 117 12.43 -9.61 -6.76
CA GLU A 117 12.09 -10.49 -7.89
C GLU A 117 12.56 -9.96 -9.25
N PRO A 118 12.31 -8.67 -9.61
CA PRO A 118 12.80 -8.13 -10.87
C PRO A 118 14.35 -8.10 -10.97
N VAL A 119 15.01 -7.92 -9.81
CA VAL A 119 16.47 -7.86 -9.73
C VAL A 119 17.08 -9.24 -9.96
N VAL A 120 16.57 -10.26 -9.27
CA VAL A 120 16.99 -11.66 -9.44
C VAL A 120 16.81 -12.11 -10.88
N LYS A 121 15.64 -11.84 -11.46
CA LYS A 121 15.34 -12.16 -12.86
C LYS A 121 16.34 -11.49 -13.79
N LYS A 122 16.53 -10.18 -13.67
CA LYS A 122 17.42 -9.41 -14.55
C LYS A 122 18.88 -9.87 -14.42
N MET A 123 19.31 -10.19 -13.20
CA MET A 123 20.66 -10.71 -12.95
C MET A 123 20.83 -12.12 -13.52
N SER A 124 19.81 -12.99 -13.41
CA SER A 124 19.84 -14.32 -14.02
C SER A 124 19.87 -14.26 -15.56
N ASP A 125 19.12 -13.33 -16.16
CA ASP A 125 19.17 -13.09 -17.60
C ASP A 125 20.56 -12.56 -18.04
N PHE A 126 21.19 -11.69 -17.24
CA PHE A 126 22.53 -11.20 -17.50
C PHE A 126 23.57 -12.34 -17.44
N LEU A 127 23.51 -13.18 -16.41
CA LEU A 127 24.38 -14.36 -16.30
C LEU A 127 24.16 -15.35 -17.46
N MET A 128 22.93 -15.54 -17.88
CA MET A 128 22.60 -16.35 -19.05
C MET A 128 23.26 -15.81 -20.32
N ALA A 129 23.18 -14.50 -20.53
CA ALA A 129 23.81 -13.87 -21.70
C ALA A 129 25.34 -13.99 -21.66
N LEU A 130 25.99 -13.81 -20.50
CA LEU A 130 27.41 -14.03 -20.34
C LEU A 130 27.83 -15.50 -20.63
N GLU A 131 26.99 -16.46 -20.24
CA GLU A 131 27.25 -17.86 -20.53
C GLU A 131 27.13 -18.16 -22.03
N VAL A 132 26.14 -17.58 -22.70
CA VAL A 132 25.93 -17.80 -24.14
C VAL A 132 27.05 -17.18 -24.97
N GLU A 133 27.52 -15.98 -24.62
CA GLU A 133 28.57 -15.27 -25.36
C GLU A 133 29.99 -15.78 -25.04
N ASN A 134 30.31 -15.95 -23.76
CA ASN A 134 31.68 -16.14 -23.30
C ASN A 134 31.93 -17.46 -22.56
N CYS A 135 30.92 -18.30 -22.37
CA CYS A 135 31.00 -19.52 -21.53
C CYS A 135 31.46 -19.22 -20.08
N PHE A 136 31.07 -18.05 -19.54
CA PHE A 136 31.55 -17.51 -18.27
C PHE A 136 31.25 -18.42 -17.07
N LEU A 137 30.10 -19.07 -17.04
CA LEU A 137 29.67 -19.92 -15.92
C LEU A 137 30.24 -21.33 -16.00
N SER A 138 30.49 -21.84 -17.23
CA SER A 138 30.99 -23.19 -17.46
C SER A 138 32.51 -23.30 -17.42
N ALA A 139 33.24 -22.18 -17.52
CA ALA A 139 34.70 -22.16 -17.41
C ALA A 139 35.14 -22.24 -15.92
N SER A 140 36.06 -23.17 -15.60
CA SER A 140 36.50 -23.39 -14.23
C SER A 140 37.30 -22.23 -13.65
N GLU A 141 37.92 -21.40 -14.50
CA GLU A 141 38.80 -20.30 -14.11
C GLU A 141 38.03 -19.06 -13.63
N ASP A 142 36.75 -18.92 -14.01
CA ASP A 142 35.95 -17.72 -13.75
C ASP A 142 35.13 -17.80 -12.44
N LYS A 143 35.25 -18.87 -11.65
CA LYS A 143 34.48 -19.02 -10.38
C LYS A 143 34.83 -17.96 -9.35
N THR A 144 36.09 -17.53 -9.26
CA THR A 144 36.53 -16.44 -8.37
C THR A 144 35.92 -15.10 -8.81
N ARG A 145 35.88 -14.85 -10.12
CA ARG A 145 35.24 -13.63 -10.69
C ARG A 145 33.75 -13.59 -10.43
N LEU A 146 33.08 -14.75 -10.51
CA LEU A 146 31.65 -14.82 -10.14
C LEU A 146 31.43 -14.48 -8.67
N ALA A 147 32.29 -14.98 -7.76
CA ALA A 147 32.21 -14.68 -6.32
C ALA A 147 32.38 -13.17 -6.05
N GLU A 148 33.38 -12.54 -6.67
CA GLU A 148 33.64 -11.10 -6.57
C GLU A 148 32.43 -10.28 -7.11
N MET A 149 31.85 -10.69 -8.25
CA MET A 149 30.67 -10.07 -8.80
C MET A 149 29.48 -10.17 -7.85
N LEU A 150 29.22 -11.34 -7.27
CA LEU A 150 28.11 -11.55 -6.33
C LEU A 150 28.32 -10.73 -5.05
N GLN A 151 29.58 -10.62 -4.57
CA GLN A 151 29.91 -9.80 -3.40
C GLN A 151 29.64 -8.31 -3.66
N HIS A 152 30.06 -7.80 -4.81
CA HIS A 152 29.81 -6.42 -5.22
C HIS A 152 28.30 -6.14 -5.32
N VAL A 153 27.55 -7.03 -5.96
CA VAL A 153 26.09 -6.92 -6.07
C VAL A 153 25.43 -6.87 -4.69
N MET A 154 25.80 -7.77 -3.79
CA MET A 154 25.23 -7.84 -2.45
C MET A 154 25.48 -6.55 -1.67
N GLN A 155 26.72 -6.03 -1.72
CA GLN A 155 27.08 -4.79 -1.03
C GLN A 155 26.34 -3.58 -1.60
N ASP A 156 26.34 -3.40 -2.92
CA ASP A 156 25.70 -2.27 -3.57
C ASP A 156 24.18 -2.29 -3.41
N LEU A 157 23.54 -3.44 -3.55
CA LEU A 157 22.09 -3.54 -3.36
C LEU A 157 21.67 -3.29 -1.92
N ASN A 158 22.48 -3.71 -0.94
CA ASN A 158 22.19 -3.45 0.46
C ASN A 158 22.42 -1.97 0.82
N LEU A 159 23.49 -1.34 0.34
CA LEU A 159 23.88 0.03 0.67
C LEU A 159 23.11 1.07 -0.19
N HIS A 160 23.15 0.90 -1.49
CA HIS A 160 22.71 1.91 -2.45
C HIS A 160 21.39 1.59 -3.13
N LYS A 161 20.85 0.36 -2.97
CA LYS A 161 19.66 -0.15 -3.67
C LYS A 161 19.81 -0.15 -5.21
N MET A 162 21.01 0.06 -5.68
CA MET A 162 21.38 0.06 -7.11
C MET A 162 22.75 -0.57 -7.27
N CYS A 163 22.94 -1.30 -8.37
CA CYS A 163 24.23 -1.84 -8.77
C CYS A 163 24.35 -1.76 -10.30
N THR A 164 25.53 -1.46 -10.79
CA THR A 164 25.87 -1.50 -12.22
C THR A 164 26.91 -2.57 -12.44
N LEU A 165 26.54 -3.60 -13.17
CA LEU A 165 27.42 -4.69 -13.56
C LEU A 165 27.96 -4.42 -14.96
N THR A 166 29.26 -4.47 -15.12
CA THR A 166 29.92 -4.39 -16.42
C THR A 166 30.88 -5.55 -16.54
N GLU A 167 30.67 -6.40 -17.54
CA GLU A 167 31.56 -7.50 -17.85
C GLU A 167 31.79 -7.53 -19.37
N GLY A 168 33.05 -7.28 -19.76
CA GLY A 168 33.40 -7.12 -21.16
C GLY A 168 32.60 -5.98 -21.84
N THR A 169 31.84 -6.34 -22.85
CA THR A 169 30.98 -5.40 -23.62
C THR A 169 29.56 -5.25 -23.03
N MET A 170 29.20 -6.10 -22.08
CA MET A 170 27.84 -6.14 -21.52
C MET A 170 27.74 -5.30 -20.26
N THR A 171 26.70 -4.48 -20.18
CA THR A 171 26.38 -3.70 -18.97
C THR A 171 24.94 -3.95 -18.56
N SER A 172 24.73 -4.23 -17.28
CA SER A 172 23.41 -4.36 -16.67
C SER A 172 23.28 -3.45 -15.46
N HIS A 173 22.16 -2.69 -15.44
CA HIS A 173 21.84 -1.83 -14.29
C HIS A 173 20.75 -2.51 -13.46
N LEU A 174 21.06 -2.85 -12.22
CA LEU A 174 20.15 -3.41 -11.24
C LEU A 174 19.66 -2.30 -10.33
N LYS A 175 18.37 -2.26 -10.04
CA LYS A 175 17.77 -1.31 -9.12
C LYS A 175 16.66 -1.97 -8.33
N VAL A 176 16.73 -1.89 -7.01
CA VAL A 176 15.66 -2.30 -6.11
C VAL A 176 14.60 -1.19 -6.06
N ILE A 177 13.39 -1.50 -6.48
CA ILE A 177 12.26 -0.56 -6.43
C ILE A 177 11.43 -0.93 -5.21
N LYS A 178 11.34 -0.03 -4.24
CA LYS A 178 10.44 -0.22 -3.09
C LYS A 178 9.00 -0.22 -3.60
N LEU A 179 8.32 -1.33 -3.46
CA LEU A 179 6.90 -1.43 -3.74
C LEU A 179 6.14 -1.00 -2.48
N ALA A 180 5.26 -0.02 -2.63
CA ALA A 180 4.34 0.34 -1.56
C ALA A 180 3.43 -0.87 -1.23
N PRO A 181 2.97 -1.04 0.01
CA PRO A 181 2.00 -2.06 0.35
C PRO A 181 0.72 -1.82 -0.46
N GLU A 182 0.04 -2.90 -0.83
CA GLU A 182 -1.24 -2.79 -1.53
C GLU A 182 -2.23 -2.00 -0.67
N PRO A 183 -2.88 -0.97 -1.24
CA PRO A 183 -3.88 -0.21 -0.52
C PRO A 183 -5.08 -1.09 -0.17
N LYS A 184 -5.72 -0.77 0.94
CA LYS A 184 -6.96 -1.46 1.33
C LYS A 184 -8.01 -1.31 0.23
N PRO A 185 -8.92 -2.29 0.07
CA PRO A 185 -9.98 -2.19 -0.92
C PRO A 185 -10.86 -0.96 -0.67
N VAL A 186 -11.18 -0.24 -1.74
CA VAL A 186 -11.98 0.98 -1.70
C VAL A 186 -13.46 0.63 -1.56
N LEU A 187 -14.14 1.26 -0.60
CA LEU A 187 -15.57 1.04 -0.33
C LEU A 187 -16.43 2.16 -0.92
N ASP A 188 -17.68 1.85 -1.24
CA ASP A 188 -18.63 2.75 -1.94
C ASP A 188 -18.89 4.06 -1.21
N HIS A 189 -18.92 4.05 0.12
CA HIS A 189 -19.20 5.20 0.98
C HIS A 189 -17.98 6.06 1.30
N GLN A 190 -16.79 5.68 0.86
CA GLN A 190 -15.58 6.46 1.10
C GLN A 190 -15.47 7.63 0.13
N VAL A 191 -14.87 8.72 0.60
CA VAL A 191 -14.67 9.94 -0.17
C VAL A 191 -13.20 10.10 -0.51
N PRO A 192 -12.82 10.06 -1.79
CA PRO A 192 -11.45 10.34 -2.21
C PRO A 192 -11.17 11.85 -2.16
N ILE A 193 -9.99 12.22 -1.69
CA ILE A 193 -9.53 13.61 -1.65
C ILE A 193 -8.06 13.69 -2.07
N PHE A 194 -7.70 14.69 -2.85
CA PHE A 194 -6.32 14.95 -3.22
C PHE A 194 -5.48 15.37 -2.01
N LEU A 195 -4.27 14.81 -1.89
CA LEU A 195 -3.30 15.20 -0.86
C LEU A 195 -2.63 16.53 -1.19
N GLU A 196 -2.38 16.76 -2.48
CA GLU A 196 -1.85 18.02 -3.02
C GLU A 196 -2.86 18.63 -3.99
N GLY A 197 -2.65 19.90 -4.36
CA GLY A 197 -3.51 20.54 -5.34
C GLY A 197 -3.51 19.79 -6.67
N ARG A 198 -4.68 19.64 -7.31
CA ARG A 198 -4.83 18.95 -8.59
C ARG A 198 -3.84 19.43 -9.66
N GLU A 199 -3.45 20.72 -9.61
CA GLU A 199 -2.53 21.36 -10.54
C GLU A 199 -1.09 20.83 -10.42
N ALA A 200 -0.76 20.15 -9.31
CA ALA A 200 0.56 19.55 -9.10
C ALA A 200 0.80 18.28 -9.94
N PHE A 201 -0.26 17.70 -10.51
CA PHE A 201 -0.19 16.44 -11.24
C PHE A 201 -0.35 16.64 -12.75
N GLN A 202 0.54 16.02 -13.55
CA GLN A 202 0.41 15.94 -15.01
C GLN A 202 -0.56 14.81 -15.37
N THR A 203 -1.82 15.16 -15.58
CA THR A 203 -2.91 14.19 -15.80
C THR A 203 -3.01 13.69 -17.24
N ASP A 204 -2.33 14.35 -18.20
CA ASP A 204 -2.46 14.07 -19.64
C ASP A 204 -1.94 12.68 -20.05
N GLN A 205 -1.07 12.08 -19.22
CA GLN A 205 -0.49 10.76 -19.46
C GLN A 205 -1.24 9.62 -18.74
N TRP A 206 -2.31 9.94 -18.03
CA TRP A 206 -3.09 8.95 -17.28
C TRP A 206 -4.10 8.25 -18.20
N ASP A 207 -4.57 7.09 -17.79
CA ASP A 207 -5.60 6.37 -18.53
C ASP A 207 -6.89 7.18 -18.65
N LEU A 208 -7.63 6.95 -19.73
CA LEU A 208 -8.84 7.71 -20.07
C LEU A 208 -9.90 7.64 -18.96
N THR A 209 -10.06 6.48 -18.32
CA THR A 209 -11.04 6.28 -17.25
C THR A 209 -10.68 7.12 -16.02
N THR A 210 -9.40 7.14 -15.66
CA THR A 210 -8.92 7.99 -14.54
C THR A 210 -9.12 9.46 -14.87
N GLN A 211 -8.81 9.91 -16.09
CA GLN A 211 -9.06 11.30 -16.51
C GLN A 211 -10.54 11.67 -16.44
N GLN A 212 -11.44 10.76 -16.79
CA GLN A 212 -12.89 10.97 -16.71
C GLN A 212 -13.38 11.08 -15.27
N VAL A 213 -12.80 10.35 -14.34
CA VAL A 213 -13.17 10.34 -12.91
C VAL A 213 -12.61 11.54 -12.14
N LEU A 214 -11.43 12.06 -12.53
CA LEU A 214 -10.73 13.14 -11.83
C LEU A 214 -11.57 14.40 -11.54
N PRO A 215 -12.41 14.93 -12.46
CA PRO A 215 -13.20 16.13 -12.22
C PRO A 215 -14.18 16.00 -11.04
N TYR A 216 -14.61 14.78 -10.75
CA TYR A 216 -15.61 14.48 -9.72
C TYR A 216 -14.99 14.20 -8.35
N ILE A 217 -13.65 14.11 -8.26
CA ILE A 217 -12.92 13.99 -6.99
C ILE A 217 -12.77 15.39 -6.39
N ASP A 218 -13.74 15.81 -5.62
CA ASP A 218 -13.83 17.12 -4.97
C ASP A 218 -13.61 17.06 -3.44
N GLY A 219 -13.44 15.84 -2.88
CA GLY A 219 -13.36 15.61 -1.44
C GLY A 219 -14.72 15.61 -0.72
N PHE A 220 -15.84 15.61 -1.45
CA PHE A 220 -17.19 15.56 -0.91
C PHE A 220 -18.01 14.40 -1.47
N ASN A 221 -17.83 14.08 -2.74
CA ASN A 221 -18.51 12.98 -3.40
C ASN A 221 -17.90 11.64 -2.98
N HIS A 222 -18.75 10.71 -2.56
CA HIS A 222 -18.32 9.33 -2.28
C HIS A 222 -18.19 8.52 -3.58
N VAL A 223 -17.45 7.41 -3.54
CA VAL A 223 -17.10 6.61 -4.72
C VAL A 223 -18.32 6.23 -5.57
N ALA A 224 -19.40 5.74 -4.95
CA ALA A 224 -20.61 5.37 -5.69
C ALA A 224 -21.28 6.57 -6.40
N ARG A 225 -21.21 7.76 -5.80
CA ARG A 225 -21.72 8.98 -6.44
C ARG A 225 -20.83 9.43 -7.58
N ILE A 226 -19.51 9.35 -7.40
CA ILE A 226 -18.53 9.65 -8.48
C ILE A 226 -18.79 8.73 -9.68
N ALA A 227 -19.04 7.43 -9.44
CA ALA A 227 -19.36 6.48 -10.49
C ALA A 227 -20.63 6.88 -11.28
N ALA A 228 -21.67 7.29 -10.58
CA ALA A 228 -22.92 7.74 -11.20
C ALA A 228 -22.76 9.07 -11.98
N GLU A 229 -22.01 10.05 -11.44
CA GLU A 229 -21.81 11.35 -12.08
C GLU A 229 -20.82 11.28 -13.26
N ALA A 230 -19.82 10.40 -13.20
CA ALA A 230 -18.84 10.18 -14.25
C ALA A 230 -19.35 9.22 -15.35
N ASP A 231 -20.48 8.56 -15.16
CA ASP A 231 -21.01 7.50 -16.03
C ASP A 231 -20.01 6.38 -16.29
N VAL A 232 -19.36 5.92 -15.20
CA VAL A 232 -18.35 4.84 -15.20
C VAL A 232 -18.79 3.74 -14.25
N GLU A 233 -18.49 2.49 -14.60
CA GLU A 233 -18.78 1.35 -13.73
C GLU A 233 -18.11 1.50 -12.36
N ASN A 234 -18.86 1.22 -11.28
CA ASN A 234 -18.41 1.40 -9.90
C ASN A 234 -17.10 0.66 -9.58
N ASN A 235 -16.94 -0.57 -10.10
CA ASN A 235 -15.71 -1.34 -9.88
C ASN A 235 -14.49 -0.72 -10.56
N LEU A 236 -14.67 -0.13 -11.76
CA LEU A 236 -13.61 0.61 -12.44
C LEU A 236 -13.21 1.85 -11.67
N VAL A 237 -14.18 2.61 -11.14
CA VAL A 237 -13.91 3.79 -10.30
C VAL A 237 -13.14 3.38 -9.03
N LYS A 238 -13.52 2.29 -8.36
CA LYS A 238 -12.79 1.76 -7.21
C LYS A 238 -11.34 1.43 -7.57
N SER A 239 -11.13 0.75 -8.70
CA SER A 239 -9.78 0.40 -9.18
C SER A 239 -8.95 1.65 -9.51
N CYS A 240 -9.54 2.66 -10.16
CA CYS A 240 -8.89 3.94 -10.43
C CYS A 240 -8.49 4.65 -9.14
N VAL A 241 -9.42 4.75 -8.18
CA VAL A 241 -9.14 5.36 -6.87
C VAL A 241 -8.07 4.58 -6.11
N GLN A 242 -8.10 3.24 -6.16
CA GLN A 242 -7.09 2.39 -5.53
C GLN A 242 -5.70 2.62 -6.12
N ASN A 243 -5.59 2.77 -7.44
CA ASN A 243 -4.35 3.13 -8.12
C ASN A 243 -3.86 4.53 -7.68
N LEU A 244 -4.77 5.51 -7.60
CA LEU A 244 -4.41 6.85 -7.13
C LEU A 244 -3.92 6.87 -5.67
N ILE A 245 -4.48 6.00 -4.82
CA ILE A 245 -4.01 5.82 -3.43
C ILE A 245 -2.62 5.18 -3.41
N TYR A 246 -2.40 4.15 -4.25
CA TYR A 246 -1.10 3.48 -4.35
C TYR A 246 0.02 4.46 -4.72
N TYR A 247 -0.26 5.40 -5.63
CA TYR A 247 0.69 6.44 -6.03
C TYR A 247 0.75 7.64 -5.07
N GLY A 248 -0.05 7.64 -3.99
CA GLY A 248 -0.06 8.73 -3.01
C GLY A 248 -0.66 10.04 -3.51
N VAL A 249 -1.45 10.01 -4.57
CA VAL A 249 -2.15 11.18 -5.14
C VAL A 249 -3.39 11.52 -4.33
N VAL A 250 -4.12 10.50 -3.91
CA VAL A 250 -5.42 10.57 -3.24
C VAL A 250 -5.37 9.81 -1.91
N THR A 251 -6.09 10.29 -0.92
CA THR A 251 -6.41 9.56 0.30
C THR A 251 -7.90 9.44 0.48
N LEU A 252 -8.34 8.49 1.31
CA LEU A 252 -9.75 8.26 1.61
C LEU A 252 -10.14 8.86 2.94
N ILE A 253 -11.24 9.58 2.95
CA ILE A 253 -11.85 10.12 4.16
C ILE A 253 -13.32 9.66 4.26
N PRO A 254 -13.91 9.63 5.45
CA PRO A 254 -15.34 9.34 5.61
C PRO A 254 -16.20 10.50 5.10
N ILE A 255 -17.45 10.19 4.70
CA ILE A 255 -18.43 11.19 4.30
C ILE A 255 -18.64 12.21 5.42
N PHE A 256 -18.60 13.50 5.07
CA PHE A 256 -18.92 14.57 6.00
C PHE A 256 -20.45 14.76 6.12
N GLN A 257 -20.95 14.68 7.34
CA GLN A 257 -22.32 15.03 7.70
C GLN A 257 -22.32 15.81 9.01
N TYR A 258 -23.26 16.72 9.17
CA TYR A 258 -23.38 17.50 10.42
C TYR A 258 -23.85 16.64 11.60
N SER A 259 -24.45 15.49 11.36
CA SER A 259 -24.79 14.48 12.37
C SER A 259 -23.62 13.65 12.86
N ASN A 260 -22.46 13.72 12.16
CA ASN A 260 -21.28 12.96 12.55
C ASN A 260 -20.66 13.48 13.84
N VAL A 261 -20.09 12.54 14.56
CA VAL A 261 -19.31 12.79 15.78
C VAL A 261 -17.84 12.55 15.46
N TYR A 262 -17.01 13.48 15.90
CA TYR A 262 -15.56 13.39 15.76
C TYR A 262 -14.94 13.46 17.17
N ALA A 263 -13.79 12.83 17.35
CA ALA A 263 -13.03 12.87 18.58
C ALA A 263 -11.59 13.30 18.28
N ALA A 264 -11.06 14.22 19.11
CA ALA A 264 -9.68 14.64 19.02
C ALA A 264 -8.73 13.46 19.36
N THR A 265 -7.61 13.37 18.67
CA THR A 265 -6.56 12.39 18.92
C THR A 265 -5.41 13.01 19.71
N SER A 266 -4.48 12.18 20.21
CA SER A 266 -3.27 12.64 20.88
C SER A 266 -2.37 13.51 19.99
N LYS A 267 -2.46 13.35 18.67
CA LYS A 267 -1.73 14.15 17.68
C LYS A 267 -2.13 15.64 17.64
N LEU A 268 -3.26 15.99 18.24
CA LEU A 268 -3.63 17.41 18.35
C LEU A 268 -2.56 18.27 19.04
N LYS A 269 -1.69 17.65 19.87
CA LYS A 269 -0.54 18.33 20.49
C LYS A 269 0.47 18.82 19.44
N GLU A 270 0.68 18.06 18.36
CA GLU A 270 1.60 18.43 17.29
C GLU A 270 1.18 19.72 16.60
N LEU A 271 -0.14 19.98 16.51
CA LEU A 271 -0.65 21.23 15.97
C LEU A 271 -0.24 22.44 16.84
N ALA A 272 -0.05 22.26 18.15
CA ALA A 272 0.40 23.34 19.03
C ALA A 272 1.91 23.61 18.90
N GLU A 273 2.71 22.60 18.55
CA GLU A 273 4.17 22.65 18.55
C GLU A 273 4.76 22.95 17.16
N ASN A 274 4.13 22.46 16.08
CA ASN A 274 4.64 22.54 14.73
C ASN A 274 4.09 23.75 13.95
N THR A 275 4.91 24.78 13.78
CA THR A 275 4.53 26.01 13.04
C THR A 275 4.15 25.79 11.59
N LYS A 276 4.82 24.87 10.88
CA LYS A 276 4.49 24.55 9.48
C LYS A 276 3.10 23.89 9.36
N LEU A 277 2.77 23.02 10.30
CA LEU A 277 1.44 22.39 10.37
C LEU A 277 0.36 23.44 10.68
N GLN A 278 0.66 24.40 11.54
CA GLN A 278 -0.24 25.53 11.88
C GLN A 278 -0.55 26.37 10.62
N GLU A 279 0.47 26.78 9.87
CA GLU A 279 0.29 27.58 8.67
C GLU A 279 -0.54 26.84 7.61
N ARG A 280 -0.25 25.55 7.38
CA ARG A 280 -1.04 24.69 6.47
C ARG A 280 -2.49 24.57 6.94
N CYS A 281 -2.71 24.38 8.23
CA CYS A 281 -4.05 24.26 8.82
C CYS A 281 -4.84 25.56 8.65
N ILE A 282 -4.25 26.70 8.95
CA ILE A 282 -4.88 28.02 8.80
C ILE A 282 -5.24 28.27 7.33
N ALA A 283 -4.30 28.02 6.41
CA ALA A 283 -4.53 28.23 4.97
C ALA A 283 -5.67 27.34 4.45
N TYR A 284 -5.74 26.07 4.89
CA TYR A 284 -6.72 25.11 4.43
C TYR A 284 -8.12 25.34 5.04
N ALA A 285 -8.19 25.60 6.36
CA ALA A 285 -9.45 25.73 7.08
C ALA A 285 -10.11 27.11 6.95
N SER A 286 -9.38 28.14 6.52
CA SER A 286 -9.92 29.49 6.41
C SER A 286 -10.95 29.59 5.27
N LYS A 287 -12.06 30.27 5.55
CA LYS A 287 -13.13 30.53 4.58
C LYS A 287 -12.68 31.56 3.53
N PHE A 288 -11.92 32.56 3.96
CA PHE A 288 -11.47 33.67 3.12
C PHE A 288 -9.93 33.75 3.15
N PRO A 289 -9.23 33.59 2.03
CA PRO A 289 -7.76 33.65 1.97
C PRO A 289 -7.18 35.01 2.44
N ARG A 290 -7.91 36.11 2.18
CA ARG A 290 -7.46 37.45 2.56
C ARG A 290 -7.61 37.75 4.06
N GLN A 291 -8.45 37.00 4.76
CA GLN A 291 -8.72 37.15 6.19
C GLN A 291 -8.69 35.77 6.84
N PRO A 292 -7.51 35.24 7.15
CA PRO A 292 -7.35 33.91 7.69
C PRO A 292 -8.01 33.78 9.07
N ALA A 293 -8.42 32.58 9.42
CA ALA A 293 -8.93 32.25 10.75
C ALA A 293 -7.78 32.28 11.76
N TYR A 294 -8.09 32.55 13.02
CA TYR A 294 -7.09 32.49 14.08
C TYR A 294 -6.84 31.05 14.53
N LEU A 295 -5.57 30.69 14.68
CA LEU A 295 -5.15 29.36 15.14
C LEU A 295 -5.84 28.95 16.45
N ARG A 296 -6.00 29.91 17.41
CA ARG A 296 -6.67 29.68 18.67
C ARG A 296 -8.11 29.17 18.49
N ASP A 297 -8.84 29.72 17.53
CA ASP A 297 -10.22 29.35 17.29
C ASP A 297 -10.31 27.99 16.58
N ILE A 298 -9.39 27.71 15.66
CA ILE A 298 -9.22 26.40 15.04
C ILE A 298 -8.93 25.33 16.10
N TYR A 299 -7.94 25.57 16.96
CA TYR A 299 -7.58 24.66 18.04
C TYR A 299 -8.74 24.42 19.01
N ARG A 300 -9.47 25.48 19.36
CA ARG A 300 -10.68 25.41 20.19
C ARG A 300 -11.75 24.51 19.55
N MET A 301 -11.95 24.63 18.23
CA MET A 301 -12.88 23.77 17.50
C MET A 301 -12.47 22.29 17.59
N TYR A 302 -11.20 21.96 17.34
CA TYR A 302 -10.71 20.59 17.47
C TYR A 302 -10.78 20.05 18.89
N ALA A 303 -10.37 20.84 19.88
CA ALA A 303 -10.42 20.45 21.30
C ALA A 303 -11.85 20.22 21.80
N SER A 304 -12.85 20.87 21.19
CA SER A 304 -14.27 20.71 21.53
C SER A 304 -14.91 19.47 20.88
N MET A 305 -14.20 18.78 19.96
CA MET A 305 -14.67 17.55 19.32
C MET A 305 -14.50 16.38 20.30
N THR A 306 -15.59 15.99 20.94
CA THR A 306 -15.64 14.92 21.93
C THR A 306 -16.75 13.93 21.63
N HIS A 307 -16.68 12.73 22.22
CA HIS A 307 -17.77 11.76 22.13
C HIS A 307 -19.07 12.38 22.65
N GLY A 308 -20.18 12.16 21.92
CA GLY A 308 -21.50 12.67 22.30
C GLY A 308 -21.84 14.07 21.80
N SER A 309 -20.93 14.80 21.17
CA SER A 309 -21.21 16.08 20.50
C SER A 309 -21.17 15.92 18.99
N SER A 310 -22.30 16.15 18.31
CA SER A 310 -22.33 16.15 16.85
C SER A 310 -21.65 17.40 16.29
N MET A 311 -21.23 17.35 15.03
CA MET A 311 -20.70 18.53 14.34
C MET A 311 -21.73 19.66 14.26
N ARG A 312 -23.02 19.35 14.20
CA ARG A 312 -24.12 20.32 14.24
C ARG A 312 -24.11 21.10 15.58
N ASP A 313 -24.01 20.38 16.69
CA ASP A 313 -24.01 21.00 18.03
C ASP A 313 -22.79 21.90 18.22
N LEU A 314 -21.63 21.47 17.72
CA LEU A 314 -20.41 22.28 17.72
C LEU A 314 -20.57 23.56 16.90
N CYS A 315 -21.13 23.45 15.69
CA CYS A 315 -21.36 24.61 14.83
C CYS A 315 -22.36 25.61 15.45
N GLN A 316 -23.40 25.12 16.11
CA GLN A 316 -24.35 25.98 16.83
C GLN A 316 -23.70 26.70 18.02
N ARG A 317 -22.85 25.99 18.77
CA ARG A 317 -22.19 26.49 19.98
C ARG A 317 -21.05 27.47 19.69
N LEU A 318 -20.22 27.19 18.70
CA LEU A 318 -18.99 27.95 18.42
C LEU A 318 -19.11 28.89 17.23
N ASN A 319 -20.16 28.76 16.42
CA ASN A 319 -20.43 29.55 15.21
C ASN A 319 -19.18 29.76 14.30
N PRO A 320 -18.69 28.71 13.62
CA PRO A 320 -17.48 28.75 12.82
C PRO A 320 -17.48 29.79 11.71
N GLN A 321 -18.68 30.17 11.24
CA GLN A 321 -18.82 31.20 10.20
C GLN A 321 -18.35 32.57 10.70
N ASN A 322 -18.65 32.95 11.93
CA ASN A 322 -18.19 34.19 12.54
C ASN A 322 -16.67 34.13 12.82
N LEU A 323 -16.12 32.94 13.04
CA LEU A 323 -14.70 32.69 13.24
C LEU A 323 -13.92 32.58 11.91
N ARG A 324 -14.58 32.78 10.76
CA ARG A 324 -14.00 32.67 9.41
C ARG A 324 -13.47 31.27 9.09
N ILE A 325 -13.99 30.25 9.74
CA ILE A 325 -13.61 28.86 9.59
C ILE A 325 -14.62 28.18 8.65
N ASN A 326 -14.11 27.40 7.68
CA ASN A 326 -14.90 26.48 6.90
C ASN A 326 -14.89 25.11 7.62
N GLU A 327 -16.03 24.77 8.22
CA GLU A 327 -16.18 23.56 9.05
C GLU A 327 -15.90 22.27 8.30
N ARG A 328 -16.24 22.18 7.02
CA ARG A 328 -15.98 21.01 6.20
C ARG A 328 -14.48 20.82 5.95
N ARG A 329 -13.82 21.90 5.54
CA ARG A 329 -12.37 21.88 5.33
C ARG A 329 -11.60 21.64 6.63
N LEU A 330 -12.07 22.19 7.74
CA LEU A 330 -11.50 21.93 9.04
C LEU A 330 -11.50 20.43 9.37
N VAL A 331 -12.64 19.76 9.18
CA VAL A 331 -12.76 18.32 9.42
C VAL A 331 -11.90 17.52 8.44
N GLN A 332 -11.89 17.87 7.17
CA GLN A 332 -11.05 17.22 6.16
C GLN A 332 -9.57 17.28 6.55
N PHE A 333 -9.07 18.47 6.87
CA PHE A 333 -7.67 18.65 7.31
C PHE A 333 -7.37 17.82 8.56
N GLY A 334 -8.24 17.86 9.54
CA GLY A 334 -8.07 17.11 10.79
C GLY A 334 -8.05 15.60 10.58
N LEU A 335 -8.82 15.07 9.61
CA LEU A 335 -8.82 13.65 9.25
C LEU A 335 -7.56 13.25 8.46
N ILE A 336 -7.13 14.08 7.51
CA ILE A 336 -5.91 13.84 6.70
C ILE A 336 -4.67 13.81 7.59
N GLU A 337 -4.51 14.79 8.46
CA GLU A 337 -3.35 14.86 9.38
C GLU A 337 -3.51 13.96 10.62
N GLY A 338 -4.67 13.31 10.78
CA GLY A 338 -4.94 12.43 11.91
C GLY A 338 -5.12 13.17 13.25
N LEU A 339 -5.40 14.47 13.24
CA LEU A 339 -5.67 15.28 14.43
C LEU A 339 -6.98 14.90 15.11
N ILE A 340 -7.92 14.41 14.31
CA ILE A 340 -9.23 13.92 14.74
C ILE A 340 -9.52 12.56 14.11
N ARG A 341 -10.39 11.81 14.75
CA ARG A 341 -10.96 10.57 14.18
C ARG A 341 -12.47 10.67 14.15
N ARG A 342 -13.11 10.06 13.18
CA ARG A 342 -14.57 9.91 13.16
C ARG A 342 -14.97 8.79 14.11
N VAL A 343 -16.07 8.99 14.83
CA VAL A 343 -16.74 7.98 15.64
C VAL A 343 -17.88 7.42 14.80
N TYR A 344 -17.78 6.14 14.46
CA TYR A 344 -18.79 5.46 13.64
C TYR A 344 -19.91 4.89 14.49
N LYS A 345 -21.09 4.78 13.90
CA LYS A 345 -22.28 4.16 14.47
C LYS A 345 -22.47 2.78 13.88
N TYR A 346 -22.63 1.78 14.74
CA TYR A 346 -22.86 0.38 14.36
C TYR A 346 -24.15 -0.11 15.02
N PRO A 347 -25.24 -0.33 14.26
CA PRO A 347 -26.45 -0.89 14.82
C PRO A 347 -26.29 -2.40 15.06
N ILE A 348 -26.75 -2.87 16.23
CA ILE A 348 -26.77 -4.27 16.61
C ILE A 348 -28.17 -4.65 17.03
N TYR A 349 -28.66 -5.74 16.46
CA TYR A 349 -29.88 -6.40 16.92
C TYR A 349 -29.56 -7.38 18.05
N LEU A 350 -30.16 -7.20 19.22
CA LEU A 350 -29.96 -8.07 20.38
C LEU A 350 -30.74 -9.39 20.19
N SER A 351 -30.00 -10.48 20.00
CA SER A 351 -30.57 -11.84 19.86
C SER A 351 -31.09 -12.35 21.20
N GLY A 352 -32.36 -12.27 21.43
CA GLY A 352 -33.03 -12.76 22.64
C GLY A 352 -34.52 -12.54 22.61
N SER A 353 -35.00 -11.70 21.72
CA SER A 353 -36.40 -11.44 21.47
C SER A 353 -36.85 -12.16 20.20
N PRO A 354 -38.08 -12.74 20.16
CA PRO A 354 -38.60 -13.28 18.91
C PRO A 354 -38.67 -12.17 17.87
N PHE A 355 -38.09 -12.41 16.70
CA PHE A 355 -38.24 -11.54 15.54
C PHE A 355 -39.73 -11.32 15.29
N ASN A 356 -40.20 -10.07 15.43
CA ASN A 356 -41.53 -9.72 14.99
C ASN A 356 -41.62 -9.89 13.45
N GLU A 357 -42.80 -10.23 12.94
CA GLU A 357 -43.00 -10.46 11.49
C GLU A 357 -42.61 -9.23 10.65
N GLU A 358 -42.75 -8.03 11.21
CA GLU A 358 -42.34 -6.78 10.57
C GLU A 358 -40.81 -6.66 10.43
N THR A 359 -40.03 -7.16 11.39
CA THR A 359 -38.55 -7.14 11.32
C THR A 359 -38.01 -8.11 10.30
N LYS A 360 -38.70 -9.24 10.05
CA LYS A 360 -38.29 -10.22 9.02
C LYS A 360 -38.45 -9.69 7.59
N ASN A 361 -39.36 -8.77 7.34
CA ASN A 361 -39.67 -8.25 6.01
C ASN A 361 -38.81 -7.06 5.61
N ASN A 362 -38.10 -6.42 6.53
CA ASN A 362 -37.25 -5.27 6.22
C ASN A 362 -35.80 -5.71 5.98
N PRO A 363 -35.27 -5.55 4.74
CA PRO A 363 -33.92 -6.02 4.38
C PRO A 363 -32.79 -5.34 5.16
N VAL A 364 -33.06 -4.21 5.82
CA VAL A 364 -32.06 -3.44 6.58
C VAL A 364 -31.57 -4.21 7.81
N TYR A 365 -32.43 -5.00 8.46
CA TYR A 365 -32.05 -5.77 9.66
C TYR A 365 -30.95 -6.81 9.41
N LYS A 366 -30.78 -7.25 8.15
CA LYS A 366 -29.67 -8.13 7.76
C LYS A 366 -28.30 -7.52 8.08
N TYR A 367 -28.20 -6.21 8.10
CA TYR A 367 -26.97 -5.47 8.34
C TYR A 367 -26.77 -5.09 9.82
N PHE A 368 -27.76 -5.32 10.70
CA PHE A 368 -27.69 -4.97 12.13
C PHE A 368 -26.93 -6.03 12.94
N THR A 369 -25.72 -6.36 12.46
CA THR A 369 -24.81 -7.32 13.08
C THR A 369 -23.74 -6.66 13.95
N GLY A 370 -23.62 -5.32 13.91
CA GLY A 370 -22.54 -4.57 14.55
C GLY A 370 -21.21 -4.59 13.81
N THR A 371 -21.17 -5.22 12.64
CA THR A 371 -19.98 -5.24 11.76
C THR A 371 -20.04 -4.17 10.69
N TYR A 372 -21.23 -3.76 10.28
CA TYR A 372 -21.45 -2.74 9.25
C TYR A 372 -21.71 -1.38 9.90
N SER A 373 -20.99 -0.37 9.41
CA SER A 373 -21.23 1.02 9.82
C SER A 373 -22.53 1.57 9.21
N LEU A 374 -23.09 2.61 9.82
CA LEU A 374 -24.29 3.26 9.30
C LEU A 374 -24.12 3.72 7.85
N ASP A 375 -22.93 4.22 7.48
CA ASP A 375 -22.63 4.66 6.11
C ASP A 375 -22.65 3.50 5.10
N GLU A 376 -22.10 2.35 5.48
CA GLU A 376 -22.13 1.13 4.65
C GLU A 376 -23.57 0.67 4.42
N ILE A 377 -24.38 0.72 5.46
CA ILE A 377 -25.79 0.33 5.39
C ILE A 377 -26.56 1.31 4.48
N CYS A 378 -26.34 2.62 4.60
CA CYS A 378 -26.93 3.63 3.72
C CYS A 378 -26.60 3.38 2.25
N CYS A 379 -25.32 3.13 1.94
CA CYS A 379 -24.88 2.87 0.57
C CYS A 379 -25.43 1.55 0.02
N SER A 380 -25.52 0.50 0.86
CA SER A 380 -26.00 -0.82 0.43
C SER A 380 -27.51 -0.88 0.23
N THR A 381 -28.27 -0.10 1.02
CA THR A 381 -29.75 -0.12 1.01
C THR A 381 -30.36 1.02 0.20
N GLY A 382 -29.57 2.06 -0.11
CA GLY A 382 -30.04 3.30 -0.75
C GLY A 382 -30.92 4.18 0.17
N GLN A 383 -30.97 3.87 1.47
CA GLN A 383 -31.73 4.64 2.46
C GLN A 383 -30.89 5.74 3.08
N SER A 384 -31.54 6.84 3.49
CA SER A 384 -30.85 7.92 4.19
C SER A 384 -30.51 7.54 5.64
N ALA A 385 -29.47 8.16 6.20
CA ALA A 385 -29.08 7.94 7.58
C ALA A 385 -30.23 8.21 8.56
N ALA A 386 -31.03 9.24 8.31
CA ALA A 386 -32.18 9.56 9.14
C ALA A 386 -33.25 8.44 9.13
N GLN A 387 -33.53 7.83 7.96
CA GLN A 387 -34.48 6.72 7.88
C GLN A 387 -34.01 5.50 8.66
N ILE A 388 -32.71 5.20 8.61
CA ILE A 388 -32.13 4.06 9.36
C ILE A 388 -32.11 4.39 10.87
N GLU A 389 -31.77 5.61 11.26
CA GLU A 389 -31.83 6.05 12.66
C GLU A 389 -33.27 5.98 13.20
N ASP A 390 -34.27 6.38 12.44
CA ASP A 390 -35.70 6.22 12.81
C ASP A 390 -36.09 4.73 13.03
N ILE A 391 -35.59 3.84 12.20
CA ILE A 391 -35.83 2.39 12.36
C ILE A 391 -35.21 1.89 13.67
N VAL A 392 -33.97 2.32 13.94
CA VAL A 392 -33.25 1.94 15.17
C VAL A 392 -33.93 2.49 16.41
N GLU A 393 -34.43 3.73 16.38
CA GLU A 393 -35.12 4.35 17.53
C GLU A 393 -36.49 3.71 17.81
N ARG A 394 -37.18 3.19 16.78
CA ARG A 394 -38.49 2.53 16.93
C ARG A 394 -38.39 1.10 17.48
N ASP A 395 -37.28 0.42 17.27
CA ASP A 395 -37.12 -0.96 17.71
C ASP A 395 -36.28 -1.02 18.99
N PRO A 396 -36.87 -1.35 20.15
CA PRO A 396 -36.17 -1.44 21.42
C PRO A 396 -35.12 -2.57 21.47
N ASN A 397 -35.15 -3.49 20.52
CA ASN A 397 -34.18 -4.61 20.43
C ASN A 397 -32.92 -4.22 19.63
N VAL A 398 -32.86 -3.02 19.05
CA VAL A 398 -31.71 -2.54 18.32
C VAL A 398 -30.92 -1.54 19.18
N VAL A 399 -29.63 -1.77 19.33
CA VAL A 399 -28.72 -0.91 20.09
C VAL A 399 -27.69 -0.29 19.13
N MET A 400 -27.46 1.03 19.25
CA MET A 400 -26.45 1.72 18.48
C MET A 400 -25.11 1.73 19.24
N LEU A 401 -24.09 1.06 18.72
CA LEU A 401 -22.72 1.16 19.22
C LEU A 401 -21.96 2.30 18.56
N TRP A 402 -21.16 2.99 19.37
CA TRP A 402 -20.29 4.07 18.92
C TRP A 402 -18.82 3.65 19.06
N LYS A 403 -18.09 3.62 17.94
CA LYS A 403 -16.69 3.14 17.92
C LYS A 403 -15.75 4.14 17.24
#